data_053a5205feeccb4d80fbd5c85ef29ad5
#
_entry.id   053a5205feeccb4d80fbd5c85ef29ad5
#
_cell.length_a   1.000
_cell.length_b   1.000
_cell.length_c   1.000
_cell.angle_alpha   90.00
_cell.angle_beta   90.00
_cell.angle_gamma   90.00
#
_symmetry.space_group_name_H-M   'P 1'
#
loop_
_entity.id
_entity.type
_entity.pdbx_description
1 polymer ?
#
loop_
_entity_poly.entity_id
_entity_poly.type
_entity_poly.pdbx_seq_one_letter_code
_entity_poly.pdbx_strand_id
1 'polypeptide(L)'
;MANFDLTNLAVKMICPNNVVKTDDTDLPSVLVYIPKFKNSDVLTGGNDSTHPAFIVNGVEIPGFYYGKYQAKVYNSVAYSLPGEDPTASINFDSARARCEAKGAGWHLSTNAEWAAIALWCKKNGFLPYGNNNYGKDSRESNYKAVPSYYESGKIARVATGTGPISWSHDKTMAGVWDLNGNVWEWQGGIRLVWGELQILANNDAADPDNPQNATSTCWKAINAADGALVDPELSLIHISEPTRRTPIS
;
A
#
# COMPACT_ATOMS: atom_id res chain seq x y z
N MET A 1 -15.63 -22.85 19.87
CA MET A 1 -15.08 -22.15 18.69
C MET A 1 -15.83 -20.85 18.52
N ALA A 2 -15.14 -19.73 18.44
CA ALA A 2 -15.78 -18.46 18.15
C ALA A 2 -16.40 -18.51 16.75
N ASN A 3 -17.56 -17.87 16.54
CA ASN A 3 -18.21 -17.77 15.22
C ASN A 3 -17.27 -17.25 14.12
N PHE A 4 -16.19 -16.63 14.51
CA PHE A 4 -15.16 -16.06 13.66
C PHE A 4 -14.32 -17.12 12.94
N ASP A 5 -14.00 -18.22 13.58
CA ASP A 5 -13.23 -19.33 12.97
C ASP A 5 -13.98 -19.95 11.79
N LEU A 6 -15.30 -20.03 11.90
CA LEU A 6 -16.16 -20.52 10.82
C LEU A 6 -16.22 -19.55 9.65
N THR A 7 -16.22 -18.22 9.93
CA THR A 7 -16.20 -17.20 8.89
C THR A 7 -14.88 -17.22 8.12
N ASN A 8 -13.75 -17.33 8.83
CA ASN A 8 -12.43 -17.45 8.21
C ASN A 8 -12.33 -18.73 7.37
N LEU A 9 -12.85 -19.85 7.88
CA LEU A 9 -12.89 -21.10 7.13
C LEU A 9 -13.73 -20.95 5.85
N ALA A 10 -14.90 -20.34 5.93
CA ALA A 10 -15.78 -20.12 4.78
C ALA A 10 -15.10 -19.23 3.72
N VAL A 11 -14.44 -18.15 4.14
CA VAL A 11 -13.68 -17.27 3.22
C VAL A 11 -12.56 -18.05 2.53
N LYS A 12 -11.80 -18.85 3.27
CA LYS A 12 -10.71 -19.67 2.70
C LYS A 12 -11.19 -20.76 1.73
N MET A 13 -12.38 -21.30 1.94
CA MET A 13 -12.96 -22.27 1.01
C MET A 13 -13.30 -21.66 -0.35
N ILE A 14 -13.69 -20.37 -0.38
CA ILE A 14 -14.05 -19.65 -1.62
C ILE A 14 -12.80 -18.99 -2.23
N CYS A 15 -11.96 -18.39 -1.40
CA CYS A 15 -10.77 -17.65 -1.76
C CYS A 15 -9.59 -18.12 -0.89
N PRO A 16 -8.83 -19.17 -1.27
CA PRO A 16 -7.78 -19.76 -0.43
C PRO A 16 -6.72 -18.77 0.07
N ASN A 17 -6.39 -17.77 -0.73
CA ASN A 17 -5.41 -16.72 -0.38
C ASN A 17 -6.00 -15.59 0.49
N ASN A 18 -7.31 -15.64 0.78
CA ASN A 18 -7.92 -14.65 1.66
C ASN A 18 -8.05 -15.22 3.08
N VAL A 19 -7.88 -14.33 4.05
CA VAL A 19 -8.10 -14.65 5.46
C VAL A 19 -8.88 -13.51 6.11
N VAL A 20 -9.62 -13.85 7.15
CA VAL A 20 -10.19 -12.87 8.07
C VAL A 20 -9.35 -12.92 9.33
N LYS A 21 -8.74 -11.78 9.68
CA LYS A 21 -7.97 -11.63 10.92
C LYS A 21 -8.64 -10.61 11.82
N THR A 22 -8.69 -10.92 13.10
CA THR A 22 -9.11 -9.98 14.14
C THR A 22 -7.94 -9.17 14.64
N ASP A 23 -8.24 -7.99 15.13
CA ASP A 23 -7.35 -7.18 15.95
C ASP A 23 -7.45 -7.56 17.44
N ASP A 24 -6.78 -6.83 18.30
CA ASP A 24 -6.79 -7.03 19.76
C ASP A 24 -8.17 -6.78 20.41
N THR A 25 -9.14 -6.25 19.66
CA THR A 25 -10.53 -6.03 20.10
C THR A 25 -11.52 -7.02 19.48
N ASP A 26 -11.01 -8.10 18.88
CA ASP A 26 -11.78 -9.14 18.17
C ASP A 26 -12.58 -8.62 16.95
N LEU A 27 -12.21 -7.46 16.39
CA LEU A 27 -12.85 -6.92 15.20
C LEU A 27 -12.13 -7.36 13.91
N PRO A 28 -12.89 -7.70 12.84
CA PRO A 28 -12.32 -8.34 11.66
C PRO A 28 -11.73 -7.37 10.63
N SER A 29 -10.76 -7.87 9.88
CA SER A 29 -10.34 -7.34 8.59
C SER A 29 -10.15 -8.47 7.60
N VAL A 30 -10.53 -8.24 6.34
CA VAL A 30 -10.30 -9.19 5.26
C VAL A 30 -8.95 -8.88 4.61
N LEU A 31 -8.09 -9.90 4.53
CA LEU A 31 -6.73 -9.75 4.03
C LEU A 31 -6.46 -10.75 2.90
N VAL A 32 -5.53 -10.38 2.03
CA VAL A 32 -4.99 -11.23 0.96
C VAL A 32 -3.57 -11.62 1.34
N TYR A 33 -3.25 -12.91 1.28
CA TYR A 33 -1.88 -13.37 1.48
C TYR A 33 -1.08 -13.20 0.18
N ILE A 34 0.04 -12.50 0.28
CA ILE A 34 1.01 -12.30 -0.80
C ILE A 34 2.24 -13.16 -0.47
N PRO A 35 2.47 -14.27 -1.19
CA PRO A 35 3.59 -15.16 -0.95
C PRO A 35 4.90 -14.55 -1.42
N LYS A 36 6.00 -14.93 -0.78
CA LYS A 36 7.36 -14.49 -1.12
C LYS A 36 7.73 -14.85 -2.57
N PHE A 37 8.40 -13.93 -3.26
CA PHE A 37 8.99 -14.11 -4.57
C PHE A 37 10.34 -13.36 -4.67
N LYS A 38 11.10 -13.64 -5.74
CA LYS A 38 12.38 -13.01 -6.04
C LYS A 38 12.21 -11.78 -6.95
N ASN A 39 13.22 -10.93 -7.00
CA ASN A 39 13.24 -9.80 -7.93
C ASN A 39 13.11 -10.26 -9.39
N SER A 40 13.75 -11.37 -9.78
CA SER A 40 13.68 -11.96 -11.13
C SER A 40 12.27 -12.42 -11.52
N ASP A 41 11.41 -12.76 -10.57
CA ASP A 41 10.03 -13.18 -10.82
C ASP A 41 9.16 -12.02 -11.33
N VAL A 42 9.48 -10.78 -10.95
CA VAL A 42 8.65 -9.60 -11.26
C VAL A 42 9.35 -8.52 -12.08
N LEU A 43 10.68 -8.54 -12.18
CA LEU A 43 11.49 -7.58 -12.94
C LEU A 43 12.26 -8.28 -14.05
N THR A 44 12.15 -7.75 -15.26
CA THR A 44 13.03 -8.19 -16.36
C THR A 44 14.46 -7.75 -16.08
N GLY A 45 15.39 -8.70 -16.01
CA GLY A 45 16.78 -8.45 -15.61
C GLY A 45 16.98 -8.30 -14.08
N GLY A 46 15.95 -8.58 -13.30
CA GLY A 46 16.06 -8.66 -11.83
C GLY A 46 17.00 -9.80 -11.41
N ASN A 47 17.67 -9.61 -10.28
CA ASN A 47 18.51 -10.65 -9.69
C ASN A 47 17.65 -11.71 -8.96
N ASP A 48 18.27 -12.82 -8.55
CA ASP A 48 17.61 -13.93 -7.85
C ASP A 48 17.48 -13.73 -6.32
N SER A 49 17.74 -12.53 -5.83
CA SER A 49 17.53 -12.22 -4.41
C SER A 49 16.04 -12.09 -4.11
N THR A 50 15.68 -12.35 -2.86
CA THR A 50 14.33 -12.10 -2.32
C THR A 50 13.94 -10.64 -2.54
N HIS A 51 12.70 -10.42 -3.03
CA HIS A 51 12.19 -9.05 -3.19
C HIS A 51 12.13 -8.33 -1.82
N PRO A 52 12.53 -7.05 -1.73
CA PRO A 52 12.61 -6.29 -0.47
C PRO A 52 11.38 -6.35 0.42
N ALA A 53 10.18 -6.43 -0.14
CA ALA A 53 8.93 -6.55 0.61
C ALA A 53 8.86 -7.76 1.55
N PHE A 54 9.71 -8.74 1.36
CA PHE A 54 9.75 -9.98 2.17
C PHE A 54 10.97 -10.05 3.07
N ILE A 55 11.59 -8.91 3.36
CA ILE A 55 12.73 -8.79 4.28
C ILE A 55 12.38 -7.70 5.29
N VAL A 56 12.29 -8.06 6.57
CA VAL A 56 12.04 -7.12 7.68
C VAL A 56 13.20 -7.23 8.68
N ASN A 57 13.87 -6.13 8.97
CA ASN A 57 15.06 -6.08 9.84
C ASN A 57 16.12 -7.14 9.47
N GLY A 58 16.33 -7.33 8.17
CA GLY A 58 17.28 -8.32 7.63
C GLY A 58 16.82 -9.78 7.70
N VAL A 59 15.61 -10.05 8.16
CA VAL A 59 15.04 -11.41 8.24
C VAL A 59 14.03 -11.62 7.11
N GLU A 60 14.21 -12.70 6.35
CA GLU A 60 13.23 -13.09 5.33
C GLU A 60 11.95 -13.65 5.95
N ILE A 61 10.81 -13.20 5.44
CA ILE A 61 9.47 -13.70 5.80
C ILE A 61 8.87 -14.49 4.63
N PRO A 62 8.00 -15.49 4.90
CA PRO A 62 7.41 -16.32 3.85
C PRO A 62 6.38 -15.59 2.97
N GLY A 63 5.95 -14.43 3.37
CA GLY A 63 4.94 -13.58 2.72
C GLY A 63 4.33 -12.62 3.72
N PHE A 64 3.49 -11.73 3.24
CA PHE A 64 2.76 -10.78 4.10
C PHE A 64 1.26 -10.83 3.80
N TYR A 65 0.46 -10.30 4.72
CA TYR A 65 -0.97 -10.11 4.54
C TYR A 65 -1.26 -8.65 4.22
N TYR A 66 -1.93 -8.41 3.09
CA TYR A 66 -2.31 -7.06 2.66
C TYR A 66 -3.81 -6.85 2.81
N GLY A 67 -4.25 -5.65 3.20
CA GLY A 67 -5.67 -5.30 3.26
C GLY A 67 -6.34 -5.55 1.92
N LYS A 68 -7.41 -6.36 1.89
CA LYS A 68 -8.13 -6.65 0.65
C LYS A 68 -8.81 -5.42 0.07
N TYR A 69 -9.24 -4.52 0.94
CA TYR A 69 -9.99 -3.32 0.63
C TYR A 69 -9.34 -2.09 1.26
N GLN A 70 -9.54 -0.94 0.64
CA GLN A 70 -9.16 0.36 1.21
C GLN A 70 -9.79 0.54 2.59
N ALA A 71 -9.04 1.10 3.53
CA ALA A 71 -9.42 1.08 4.93
C ALA A 71 -10.58 2.03 5.26
N LYS A 72 -11.50 1.54 6.10
CA LYS A 72 -12.47 2.34 6.83
C LYS A 72 -12.01 2.47 8.29
N VAL A 73 -12.03 3.69 8.82
CA VAL A 73 -11.73 3.94 10.24
C VAL A 73 -13.02 3.95 11.05
N TYR A 74 -13.08 3.07 12.04
CA TYR A 74 -14.10 3.06 13.08
C TYR A 74 -13.43 3.16 14.47
N ASN A 75 -13.95 4.01 15.32
CA ASN A 75 -13.42 4.19 16.69
C ASN A 75 -11.89 4.35 16.75
N SER A 76 -11.33 5.09 15.80
CA SER A 76 -9.88 5.32 15.72
C SER A 76 -9.04 4.13 15.27
N VAL A 77 -9.62 3.07 14.73
CA VAL A 77 -8.94 1.87 14.22
C VAL A 77 -9.30 1.64 12.75
N ALA A 78 -8.32 1.22 11.94
CA ALA A 78 -8.49 0.99 10.51
C ALA A 78 -8.89 -0.47 10.20
N TYR A 79 -9.92 -0.67 9.37
CA TYR A 79 -10.44 -1.99 8.99
C TYR A 79 -10.53 -2.13 7.48
N SER A 80 -10.08 -3.26 6.95
CA SER A 80 -10.25 -3.68 5.56
C SER A 80 -11.55 -4.46 5.42
N LEU A 81 -12.63 -3.78 5.02
CA LEU A 81 -13.98 -4.34 4.93
C LEU A 81 -14.60 -4.06 3.55
N PRO A 82 -15.43 -4.97 3.02
CA PRO A 82 -16.16 -4.78 1.77
C PRO A 82 -17.34 -3.83 1.95
N GLY A 83 -17.67 -3.07 0.89
CA GLY A 83 -18.90 -2.28 0.84
C GLY A 83 -18.88 -0.98 1.65
N GLU A 84 -17.73 -0.58 2.16
CA GLU A 84 -17.55 0.61 3.00
C GLU A 84 -17.19 1.87 2.17
N ASP A 85 -17.57 3.04 2.65
CA ASP A 85 -16.98 4.30 2.18
C ASP A 85 -15.59 4.44 2.79
N PRO A 86 -14.49 4.35 2.02
CA PRO A 86 -13.15 4.38 2.57
C PRO A 86 -12.87 5.73 3.26
N THR A 87 -12.07 5.69 4.32
CA THR A 87 -11.71 6.91 5.03
C THR A 87 -10.78 7.76 4.19
N ALA A 88 -11.16 9.02 3.99
CA ALA A 88 -10.38 10.03 3.27
C ALA A 88 -10.02 11.21 4.19
N SER A 89 -9.23 12.17 3.68
CA SER A 89 -8.84 13.39 4.39
C SER A 89 -8.14 13.13 5.73
N ILE A 90 -7.25 12.15 5.76
CA ILE A 90 -6.44 11.78 6.91
C ILE A 90 -4.96 12.04 6.60
N ASN A 91 -4.18 12.57 7.55
CA ASN A 91 -2.74 12.73 7.39
C ASN A 91 -1.98 11.43 7.67
N PHE A 92 -0.69 11.39 7.27
CA PHE A 92 0.17 10.22 7.38
C PHE A 92 0.25 9.66 8.81
N ASP A 93 0.56 10.50 9.79
CA ASP A 93 0.74 10.06 11.18
C ASP A 93 -0.55 9.46 11.75
N SER A 94 -1.69 10.08 11.44
CA SER A 94 -2.99 9.56 11.84
C SER A 94 -3.32 8.24 11.12
N ALA A 95 -3.05 8.11 9.83
CA ALA A 95 -3.30 6.89 9.08
C ALA A 95 -2.46 5.73 9.65
N ARG A 96 -1.17 5.96 9.92
CA ARG A 96 -0.28 5.00 10.55
C ARG A 96 -0.78 4.58 11.93
N ALA A 97 -1.07 5.54 12.79
CA ALA A 97 -1.57 5.27 14.14
C ALA A 97 -2.88 4.46 14.15
N ARG A 98 -3.79 4.65 13.15
CA ARG A 98 -5.04 3.88 13.03
C ARG A 98 -4.81 2.42 12.62
N CYS A 99 -3.74 2.16 11.86
CA CYS A 99 -3.36 0.79 11.52
C CYS A 99 -2.67 0.09 12.71
N GLU A 100 -1.73 0.76 13.37
CA GLU A 100 -1.00 0.24 14.53
C GLU A 100 -1.91 0.03 15.76
N ALA A 101 -3.00 0.80 15.89
CA ALA A 101 -4.00 0.64 16.94
C ALA A 101 -4.72 -0.72 16.94
N LYS A 102 -4.52 -1.55 15.93
CA LYS A 102 -5.05 -2.92 15.83
C LYS A 102 -4.24 -3.93 16.66
N GLY A 103 -3.07 -3.54 17.15
CA GLY A 103 -2.20 -4.40 17.94
C GLY A 103 -0.95 -4.89 17.19
N ALA A 104 -0.23 -5.81 17.81
CA ALA A 104 1.05 -6.29 17.31
C ALA A 104 0.96 -6.91 15.91
N GLY A 105 1.89 -6.56 15.05
CA GLY A 105 1.98 -7.06 13.67
C GLY A 105 1.05 -6.37 12.66
N TRP A 106 0.25 -5.38 13.09
CA TRP A 106 -0.51 -4.52 12.20
C TRP A 106 0.26 -3.22 11.93
N HIS A 107 0.32 -2.80 10.68
CA HIS A 107 1.01 -1.59 10.24
C HIS A 107 0.29 -0.95 9.04
N LEU A 108 0.63 0.30 8.75
CA LEU A 108 0.26 0.94 7.50
C LEU A 108 0.99 0.25 6.36
N SER A 109 0.31 -0.03 5.23
CA SER A 109 0.96 -0.62 4.06
C SER A 109 2.23 0.16 3.69
N THR A 110 3.29 -0.57 3.32
CA THR A 110 4.58 0.03 3.04
C THR A 110 4.81 0.23 1.54
N ASN A 111 5.72 1.13 1.19
CA ASN A 111 6.15 1.31 -0.20
C ASN A 111 6.69 0.01 -0.81
N ALA A 112 7.37 -0.84 -0.04
CA ALA A 112 7.91 -2.11 -0.50
C ALA A 112 6.80 -3.13 -0.80
N GLU A 113 5.79 -3.24 0.07
CA GLU A 113 4.63 -4.11 -0.12
C GLU A 113 3.78 -3.68 -1.31
N TRP A 114 3.49 -2.38 -1.42
CA TRP A 114 2.75 -1.85 -2.55
C TRP A 114 3.51 -2.06 -3.87
N ALA A 115 4.84 -1.83 -3.88
CA ALA A 115 5.70 -2.06 -5.04
C ALA A 115 5.70 -3.54 -5.45
N ALA A 116 5.73 -4.48 -4.50
CA ALA A 116 5.66 -5.91 -4.78
C ALA A 116 4.39 -6.26 -5.57
N ILE A 117 3.22 -5.78 -5.11
CA ILE A 117 1.95 -6.03 -5.79
C ILE A 117 1.91 -5.35 -7.17
N ALA A 118 2.37 -4.09 -7.28
CA ALA A 118 2.38 -3.36 -8.54
C ALA A 118 3.30 -3.99 -9.59
N LEU A 119 4.48 -4.44 -9.18
CA LEU A 119 5.44 -5.14 -10.06
C LEU A 119 4.89 -6.51 -10.50
N TRP A 120 4.23 -7.23 -9.58
CA TRP A 120 3.55 -8.47 -9.93
C TRP A 120 2.46 -8.24 -10.99
N CYS A 121 1.63 -7.21 -10.83
CA CYS A 121 0.62 -6.83 -11.83
C CYS A 121 1.27 -6.51 -13.19
N LYS A 122 2.33 -5.69 -13.18
CA LYS A 122 3.07 -5.33 -14.39
C LYS A 122 3.67 -6.57 -15.09
N LYS A 123 4.27 -7.48 -14.35
CA LYS A 123 4.85 -8.74 -14.88
C LYS A 123 3.79 -9.61 -15.53
N ASN A 124 2.59 -9.67 -14.96
CA ASN A 124 1.44 -10.42 -15.49
C ASN A 124 0.68 -9.68 -16.60
N GLY A 125 1.22 -8.57 -17.09
CA GLY A 125 0.74 -7.87 -18.28
C GLY A 125 -0.51 -7.02 -18.09
N PHE A 126 -0.82 -6.58 -16.86
CA PHE A 126 -1.93 -5.66 -16.62
C PHE A 126 -1.69 -4.76 -15.40
N LEU A 127 -2.39 -3.64 -15.39
CA LEU A 127 -2.59 -2.81 -14.21
C LEU A 127 -4.09 -2.79 -13.89
N PRO A 128 -4.50 -2.99 -12.63
CA PRO A 128 -5.91 -3.05 -12.27
C PRO A 128 -6.63 -1.76 -12.63
N TYR A 129 -7.90 -1.89 -12.93
CA TYR A 129 -8.81 -0.76 -13.08
C TYR A 129 -9.23 -0.26 -11.70
N GLY A 130 -9.93 0.87 -11.66
CA GLY A 130 -10.42 1.45 -10.41
C GLY A 130 -11.22 2.72 -10.62
N ASN A 131 -11.68 3.34 -9.53
CA ASN A 131 -12.43 4.58 -9.60
C ASN A 131 -11.49 5.77 -9.87
N ASN A 132 -11.10 5.99 -11.11
CA ASN A 132 -10.35 7.16 -11.54
C ASN A 132 -11.18 8.14 -12.40
N ASN A 133 -12.48 7.81 -12.62
CA ASN A 133 -13.39 8.63 -13.42
C ASN A 133 -14.85 8.53 -12.93
N TYR A 134 -15.13 9.16 -11.80
CA TYR A 134 -16.49 9.35 -11.27
C TYR A 134 -17.32 8.05 -11.18
N GLY A 135 -16.81 7.08 -10.47
CA GLY A 135 -17.46 5.80 -10.17
C GLY A 135 -17.13 4.67 -11.14
N LYS A 136 -16.22 4.90 -12.08
CA LYS A 136 -15.71 3.91 -13.03
C LYS A 136 -14.23 4.16 -13.36
N ASP A 137 -13.59 3.23 -14.04
CA ASP A 137 -12.30 3.47 -14.70
C ASP A 137 -12.51 4.22 -16.02
N SER A 138 -11.57 5.11 -16.38
CA SER A 138 -11.59 5.85 -17.66
C SER A 138 -11.59 4.94 -18.91
N ARG A 139 -11.12 3.69 -18.75
CA ARG A 139 -11.11 2.66 -19.80
C ARG A 139 -12.43 1.89 -19.92
N GLU A 140 -13.40 2.14 -19.02
CA GLU A 140 -14.73 1.48 -18.99
C GLU A 140 -15.80 2.40 -19.54
N SER A 141 -16.65 1.87 -20.46
CA SER A 141 -17.71 2.66 -21.07
C SER A 141 -18.94 2.79 -20.15
N ASN A 142 -19.41 1.70 -19.56
CA ASN A 142 -20.74 1.64 -18.95
C ASN A 142 -20.77 1.20 -17.48
N TYR A 143 -19.75 0.50 -16.99
CA TYR A 143 -19.76 0.02 -15.61
C TYR A 143 -19.49 1.15 -14.62
N LYS A 144 -20.21 1.12 -13.50
CA LYS A 144 -19.97 1.95 -12.32
C LYS A 144 -20.08 1.11 -11.08
N ALA A 145 -19.10 1.27 -10.17
CA ALA A 145 -19.19 0.72 -8.83
C ALA A 145 -20.30 1.42 -8.01
N VAL A 146 -20.67 0.86 -6.88
CA VAL A 146 -21.68 1.42 -5.98
C VAL A 146 -21.16 2.75 -5.39
N PRO A 147 -21.81 3.89 -5.61
CA PRO A 147 -21.39 5.15 -5.05
C PRO A 147 -21.47 5.13 -3.50
N SER A 148 -20.44 5.65 -2.84
CA SER A 148 -20.42 5.85 -1.38
C SER A 148 -20.40 7.33 -0.99
N TYR A 149 -19.85 8.19 -1.86
CA TYR A 149 -19.80 9.62 -1.61
C TYR A 149 -19.88 10.43 -2.90
N TYR A 150 -20.65 11.53 -2.86
CA TYR A 150 -20.77 12.48 -3.95
C TYR A 150 -20.13 13.81 -3.59
N GLU A 151 -19.43 14.41 -4.55
CA GLU A 151 -18.91 15.76 -4.47
C GLU A 151 -19.32 16.55 -5.71
N SER A 152 -19.92 17.72 -5.49
CA SER A 152 -20.41 18.58 -6.59
C SER A 152 -21.28 17.83 -7.63
N GLY A 153 -22.13 16.91 -7.17
CA GLY A 153 -23.04 16.11 -7.99
C GLY A 153 -22.37 14.95 -8.76
N LYS A 154 -21.07 14.72 -8.56
CA LYS A 154 -20.32 13.61 -9.19
C LYS A 154 -19.97 12.56 -8.17
N ILE A 155 -19.85 11.30 -8.59
CA ILE A 155 -19.38 10.21 -7.73
C ILE A 155 -17.89 10.46 -7.45
N ALA A 156 -17.56 10.87 -6.22
CA ALA A 156 -16.18 11.08 -5.79
C ALA A 156 -15.56 9.78 -5.25
N ARG A 157 -16.33 9.00 -4.48
CA ARG A 157 -15.91 7.71 -3.96
C ARG A 157 -16.95 6.62 -4.20
N VAL A 158 -16.47 5.40 -4.26
CA VAL A 158 -17.31 4.19 -4.36
C VAL A 158 -17.06 3.30 -3.16
N ALA A 159 -18.04 2.49 -2.82
CA ALA A 159 -17.92 1.50 -1.77
C ALA A 159 -16.87 0.44 -2.15
N THR A 160 -16.00 0.10 -1.21
CA THR A 160 -14.85 -0.77 -1.39
C THR A 160 -15.23 -2.14 -1.97
N GLY A 161 -14.48 -2.61 -2.97
CA GLY A 161 -14.69 -3.92 -3.58
C GLY A 161 -15.98 -4.06 -4.39
N THR A 162 -16.69 -2.97 -4.72
CA THR A 162 -17.93 -3.02 -5.53
C THR A 162 -17.69 -2.87 -7.03
N GLY A 163 -16.45 -2.65 -7.43
CA GLY A 163 -16.03 -2.64 -8.82
C GLY A 163 -16.08 -4.04 -9.47
N PRO A 164 -15.89 -4.17 -10.80
CA PRO A 164 -15.76 -5.45 -11.46
C PRO A 164 -14.43 -6.14 -11.13
N ILE A 165 -14.27 -7.42 -11.48
CA ILE A 165 -13.05 -8.21 -11.21
C ILE A 165 -11.79 -7.56 -11.79
N SER A 166 -11.93 -6.77 -12.86
CA SER A 166 -10.83 -5.97 -13.44
C SER A 166 -10.22 -4.94 -12.49
N TRP A 167 -10.88 -4.63 -11.36
CA TRP A 167 -10.39 -3.73 -10.32
C TRP A 167 -9.55 -4.43 -9.26
N SER A 168 -9.53 -5.77 -9.27
CA SER A 168 -8.68 -6.57 -8.39
C SER A 168 -7.29 -6.74 -9.01
N HIS A 169 -6.24 -6.81 -8.18
CA HIS A 169 -4.85 -6.89 -8.63
C HIS A 169 -4.53 -8.13 -9.46
N ASP A 170 -5.26 -9.23 -9.27
CA ASP A 170 -5.06 -10.51 -9.94
C ASP A 170 -6.20 -10.88 -10.89
N LYS A 171 -7.16 -9.98 -11.11
CA LYS A 171 -8.38 -10.19 -11.91
C LYS A 171 -9.26 -11.34 -11.39
N THR A 172 -9.22 -11.61 -10.09
CA THR A 172 -10.08 -12.60 -9.43
C THR A 172 -10.82 -11.97 -8.25
N MET A 173 -11.82 -12.67 -7.74
CA MET A 173 -12.49 -12.27 -6.50
C MET A 173 -11.58 -12.35 -5.27
N ALA A 174 -10.46 -13.07 -5.36
CA ALA A 174 -9.54 -13.28 -4.25
C ALA A 174 -8.49 -12.17 -4.09
N GLY A 175 -8.31 -11.33 -5.10
CA GLY A 175 -7.26 -10.31 -5.11
C GLY A 175 -7.50 -9.10 -4.20
N VAL A 176 -6.51 -8.24 -4.12
CA VAL A 176 -6.59 -6.91 -3.49
C VAL A 176 -7.35 -5.98 -4.42
N TRP A 177 -8.32 -5.25 -3.90
CA TRP A 177 -9.21 -4.36 -4.65
C TRP A 177 -8.81 -2.89 -4.49
N ASP A 178 -9.24 -2.09 -5.48
CA ASP A 178 -9.21 -0.63 -5.45
C ASP A 178 -7.78 -0.02 -5.36
N LEU A 179 -6.74 -0.76 -5.80
CA LEU A 179 -5.36 -0.23 -5.86
C LEU A 179 -5.18 0.93 -6.84
N ASN A 180 -6.17 1.21 -7.69
CA ASN A 180 -6.17 2.30 -8.64
C ASN A 180 -7.33 3.24 -8.37
N GLY A 181 -7.04 4.43 -7.86
CA GLY A 181 -8.03 5.47 -7.63
C GLY A 181 -8.85 5.29 -6.35
N ASN A 182 -10.08 5.76 -6.37
CA ASN A 182 -11.02 5.88 -5.27
C ASN A 182 -10.55 6.86 -4.18
N VAL A 183 -9.60 6.50 -3.31
CA VAL A 183 -8.92 7.41 -2.39
C VAL A 183 -7.40 7.27 -2.52
N TRP A 184 -6.68 8.33 -2.18
CA TRP A 184 -5.23 8.28 -2.07
C TRP A 184 -4.84 7.48 -0.83
N GLU A 185 -3.83 6.63 -0.96
CA GLU A 185 -3.37 5.77 0.13
C GLU A 185 -1.95 6.16 0.54
N TRP A 186 -1.78 6.43 1.83
CA TRP A 186 -0.46 6.63 2.42
C TRP A 186 0.31 5.32 2.42
N GLN A 187 1.61 5.40 2.11
CA GLN A 187 2.53 4.27 2.21
C GLN A 187 3.62 4.58 3.24
N GLY A 188 3.85 3.65 4.15
CA GLY A 188 4.97 3.72 5.08
C GLY A 188 6.31 3.48 4.39
N GLY A 189 7.41 3.90 5.03
CA GLY A 189 8.76 3.61 4.57
C GLY A 189 9.28 4.45 3.42
N ILE A 190 8.59 5.51 3.02
CA ILE A 190 9.03 6.43 1.97
C ILE A 190 8.73 7.88 2.35
N ARG A 191 9.67 8.77 2.06
CA ARG A 191 9.47 10.22 2.17
C ARG A 191 10.31 10.99 1.15
N LEU A 192 9.92 12.22 0.88
CA LEU A 192 10.68 13.17 0.07
C LEU A 192 11.11 14.34 0.97
N VAL A 193 12.39 14.57 1.08
CA VAL A 193 12.96 15.64 1.91
C VAL A 193 13.86 16.52 1.05
N TRP A 194 13.45 17.74 0.79
CA TRP A 194 14.18 18.71 -0.02
C TRP A 194 14.63 18.19 -1.40
N GLY A 195 13.85 17.31 -2.00
CA GLY A 195 14.15 16.69 -3.29
C GLY A 195 14.90 15.37 -3.19
N GLU A 196 15.37 14.97 -2.01
CA GLU A 196 15.98 13.66 -1.77
C GLU A 196 14.91 12.62 -1.43
N LEU A 197 14.87 11.55 -2.22
CA LEU A 197 14.01 10.39 -1.93
C LEU A 197 14.67 9.52 -0.87
N GLN A 198 13.99 9.38 0.26
CA GLN A 198 14.45 8.57 1.39
C GLN A 198 13.48 7.43 1.66
N ILE A 199 14.03 6.24 1.94
CA ILE A 199 13.26 5.05 2.27
C ILE A 199 13.81 4.39 3.54
N LEU A 200 13.01 3.58 4.21
CA LEU A 200 13.50 2.54 5.11
C LEU A 200 13.99 1.36 4.26
N ALA A 201 15.08 0.71 4.70
CA ALA A 201 15.63 -0.42 3.96
C ALA A 201 14.61 -1.56 3.89
N ASN A 202 14.59 -2.28 2.76
CA ASN A 202 13.71 -3.42 2.55
C ASN A 202 12.24 -3.11 2.90
N ASN A 203 11.64 -3.92 3.79
CA ASN A 203 10.31 -3.71 4.37
C ASN A 203 10.38 -3.38 5.87
N ASP A 204 11.46 -2.73 6.32
CA ASP A 204 11.65 -2.41 7.74
C ASP A 204 10.56 -1.46 8.28
N ALA A 205 9.85 -0.76 7.39
CA ALA A 205 8.69 0.06 7.75
C ALA A 205 7.48 -0.76 8.24
N ALA A 206 7.46 -2.07 8.02
CA ALA A 206 6.45 -2.98 8.55
C ALA A 206 6.60 -3.24 10.05
N ASP A 207 7.78 -2.96 10.60
CA ASP A 207 8.01 -3.03 12.04
C ASP A 207 7.81 -1.65 12.68
N PRO A 208 6.83 -1.49 13.60
CA PRO A 208 6.56 -0.21 14.26
C PRO A 208 7.71 0.30 15.13
N ASP A 209 8.65 -0.57 15.53
CA ASP A 209 9.86 -0.20 16.27
C ASP A 209 10.87 0.56 15.40
N ASN A 210 10.70 0.58 14.08
CA ASN A 210 11.47 1.43 13.16
C ASN A 210 10.73 2.78 12.97
N PRO A 211 11.16 3.84 13.66
CA PRO A 211 10.42 5.11 13.64
C PRO A 211 10.51 5.77 12.27
N GLN A 212 9.36 6.32 11.81
CA GLN A 212 9.23 7.01 10.53
C GLN A 212 9.05 8.52 10.67
N ASN A 213 9.37 9.08 11.84
CA ASN A 213 9.33 10.52 12.07
C ASN A 213 10.51 11.26 11.40
N ALA A 214 10.47 12.58 11.44
CA ALA A 214 11.47 13.42 10.75
C ALA A 214 12.91 13.21 11.27
N THR A 215 13.07 12.86 12.54
CA THR A 215 14.38 12.73 13.20
C THR A 215 14.90 11.29 13.26
N SER A 216 14.17 10.33 12.70
CA SER A 216 14.59 8.93 12.67
C SER A 216 15.89 8.74 11.89
N THR A 217 16.77 7.91 12.42
CA THR A 217 18.02 7.47 11.78
C THR A 217 17.84 6.24 10.87
N CYS A 218 16.61 5.68 10.81
CA CYS A 218 16.31 4.53 9.96
C CYS A 218 16.22 4.89 8.46
N TRP A 219 16.06 6.18 8.14
CA TRP A 219 15.98 6.64 6.76
C TRP A 219 17.29 6.46 6.02
N LYS A 220 17.21 6.01 4.77
CA LYS A 220 18.30 5.91 3.82
C LYS A 220 17.94 6.66 2.55
N ALA A 221 18.88 7.37 1.97
CA ALA A 221 18.74 7.97 0.65
C ALA A 221 19.11 6.97 -0.44
N ILE A 222 18.54 7.13 -1.63
CA ILE A 222 18.87 6.32 -2.80
C ILE A 222 19.92 7.09 -3.61
N ASN A 223 21.13 6.54 -3.72
CA ASN A 223 22.18 7.10 -4.55
C ASN A 223 21.78 7.03 -6.03
N ALA A 224 21.76 8.18 -6.70
CA ALA A 224 21.35 8.26 -8.10
C ALA A 224 22.32 7.57 -9.08
N ALA A 225 23.58 7.36 -8.68
CA ALA A 225 24.59 6.78 -9.58
C ALA A 225 24.45 5.26 -9.72
N ASP A 226 24.09 4.56 -8.64
CA ASP A 226 24.09 3.09 -8.58
C ASP A 226 22.87 2.49 -7.87
N GLY A 227 21.99 3.31 -7.32
CA GLY A 227 20.80 2.88 -6.57
C GLY A 227 21.11 2.35 -5.16
N ALA A 228 22.35 2.43 -4.68
CA ALA A 228 22.71 1.99 -3.34
C ALA A 228 22.02 2.85 -2.27
N LEU A 229 21.70 2.20 -1.14
CA LEU A 229 21.20 2.92 0.02
C LEU A 229 22.37 3.53 0.81
N VAL A 230 22.30 4.83 1.03
CA VAL A 230 23.30 5.63 1.76
C VAL A 230 22.62 6.42 2.87
N ASP A 231 23.39 6.89 3.83
CA ASP A 231 22.86 7.80 4.84
C ASP A 231 22.42 9.13 4.19
N PRO A 232 21.29 9.71 4.65
CA PRO A 232 20.81 10.98 4.10
C PRO A 232 21.83 12.10 4.29
N GLU A 233 22.18 12.78 3.20
CA GLU A 233 23.13 13.90 3.20
C GLU A 233 22.41 15.24 3.02
N LEU A 234 21.44 15.55 3.88
CA LEU A 234 20.60 16.74 3.81
C LEU A 234 21.39 18.08 3.71
N SER A 235 22.66 18.08 4.16
CA SER A 235 23.51 19.27 4.11
C SER A 235 24.06 19.59 2.71
N LEU A 236 24.13 18.61 1.81
CA LEU A 236 24.72 18.81 0.47
C LEU A 236 23.67 19.25 -0.57
N ILE A 237 22.40 18.92 -0.37
CA ILE A 237 21.32 19.32 -1.30
C ILE A 237 21.03 20.81 -1.23
N HIS A 238 21.32 21.45 -0.11
CA HIS A 238 21.14 22.91 0.07
C HIS A 238 22.22 23.77 -0.56
N ILE A 239 23.30 23.19 -1.07
CA ILE A 239 24.47 23.92 -1.57
C ILE A 239 24.40 24.18 -3.09
N SER A 240 23.49 23.56 -3.82
CA SER A 240 23.19 24.01 -5.17
C SER A 240 22.26 25.23 -5.12
N GLU A 241 22.79 26.39 -4.77
CA GLU A 241 22.14 27.64 -5.14
C GLU A 241 21.79 27.55 -6.64
N PRO A 242 20.56 27.92 -7.04
CA PRO A 242 20.28 28.07 -8.46
C PRO A 242 21.29 29.08 -9.00
N THR A 243 22.20 28.60 -9.85
CA THR A 243 23.12 29.50 -10.59
C THR A 243 22.28 30.64 -11.15
N ARG A 244 22.47 31.84 -10.62
CA ARG A 244 21.89 33.06 -11.18
C ARG A 244 22.25 33.03 -12.66
N ARG A 245 21.28 32.83 -13.53
CA ARG A 245 21.43 33.11 -14.94
C ARG A 245 21.73 34.60 -14.98
N THR A 246 22.98 34.93 -15.26
CA THR A 246 23.35 36.30 -15.67
C THR A 246 22.49 36.64 -16.87
N PRO A 247 21.78 37.78 -16.88
CA PRO A 247 21.11 38.26 -18.08
C PRO A 247 22.15 38.40 -19.19
N ILE A 248 21.91 37.76 -20.32
CA ILE A 248 22.68 38.00 -21.53
C ILE A 248 22.31 39.41 -21.96
N SER A 249 23.26 40.31 -21.89
CA SER A 249 23.21 41.69 -22.44
C SER A 249 23.16 41.65 -23.97
#